data_511ee2a9693634d408841e5fdc6a3d60
#
_entry.id   511ee2a9693634d408841e5fdc6a3d60
#
_cell.length_a   1.000
_cell.length_b   1.000
_cell.length_c   1.000
_cell.angle_alpha   90.00
_cell.angle_beta   90.00
_cell.angle_gamma   90.00
#
_symmetry.space_group_name_H-M   'P 1'
#
loop_
_entity.id
_entity.type
_entity.pdbx_description
1 polymer ?
#
loop_
_entity_poly.entity_id
_entity_poly.type
_entity_poly.pdbx_seq_one_letter_code
_entity_poly.pdbx_strand_id
1 'polypeptide(L)'
;MSYLFEKHPEYKTALKIVQVPERVIQFRVVWEDDKLQPQVNRGYRVQFNSALGPYKGGLRFHPTVNLSILKFLGFEQIFKNALTGLHIGGGKGGSDFDPKGKSDNEIRKFCVAFMQELHRHIGADVDVPAGDIGVGGREIGYLFGAYKKAQNTWAGVLTGKGGTWGGSLIRPEATGYGLIYYVGHMLEYAGAGTFAGKKVAISGSGNVAQFAALKVIELGGTVVSLSDSQGAIIAPEGITKEDIATVAQIKLQRKALTAFEHGGKYKYIEGARPWVHVGKVDIALPCATQNEVSKEEAIALVEAGCKFIAEGSNMGCTQAAIDVFEAERATKGKETIWYAPGKAANAGGVAVSGLEMAQNSQRIRWTSQEVDDKLKGIMADAFKNGLETAKTYVKAKDGELPSLVAGSNIAGFVKVAEAMLDHGDWW
;
A
#
# COMPACT_ATOMS: atom_id res chain seq x y z
N MET A 1 6.96 -11.86 -17.88
CA MET A 1 7.29 -10.91 -18.97
C MET A 1 7.80 -11.58 -20.25
N SER A 2 8.67 -12.61 -20.19
CA SER A 2 9.21 -13.25 -21.41
C SER A 2 8.15 -13.71 -22.40
N TYR A 3 7.11 -14.41 -21.94
CA TYR A 3 6.02 -14.88 -22.82
C TYR A 3 5.15 -13.74 -23.37
N LEU A 4 4.97 -12.65 -22.62
CA LEU A 4 4.35 -11.43 -23.15
C LEU A 4 5.17 -10.89 -24.32
N PHE A 5 6.49 -10.79 -24.17
CA PHE A 5 7.38 -10.25 -25.22
C PHE A 5 7.61 -11.21 -26.38
N GLU A 6 7.31 -12.49 -26.23
CA GLU A 6 7.23 -13.45 -27.35
C GLU A 6 6.01 -13.18 -28.23
N LYS A 7 4.86 -12.89 -27.60
CA LYS A 7 3.60 -12.56 -28.30
C LYS A 7 3.54 -11.12 -28.81
N HIS A 8 4.12 -10.20 -28.04
CA HIS A 8 4.09 -8.77 -28.25
C HIS A 8 5.49 -8.17 -28.10
N PRO A 9 6.39 -8.39 -29.09
CA PRO A 9 7.77 -7.92 -29.01
C PRO A 9 7.89 -6.40 -28.94
N GLU A 10 6.91 -5.66 -29.46
CA GLU A 10 6.79 -4.21 -29.42
C GLU A 10 6.77 -3.65 -28.00
N TYR A 11 6.22 -4.38 -27.03
CA TYR A 11 6.18 -3.94 -25.63
C TYR A 11 7.55 -3.83 -24.96
N LYS A 12 8.62 -4.37 -25.57
CA LYS A 12 10.00 -4.13 -25.10
C LYS A 12 10.37 -2.64 -25.21
N THR A 13 9.90 -1.96 -26.25
CA THR A 13 10.10 -0.52 -26.42
C THR A 13 9.32 0.26 -25.34
N ALA A 14 8.05 -0.06 -25.13
CA ALA A 14 7.25 0.54 -24.06
C ALA A 14 7.91 0.36 -22.68
N LEU A 15 8.47 -0.83 -22.39
CA LEU A 15 9.15 -1.07 -21.12
C LEU A 15 10.39 -0.16 -20.94
N LYS A 16 11.19 0.04 -22.01
CA LYS A 16 12.35 0.94 -21.95
C LYS A 16 11.94 2.37 -21.64
N ILE A 17 10.85 2.84 -22.23
CA ILE A 17 10.34 4.21 -22.03
C ILE A 17 9.78 4.37 -20.62
N VAL A 18 8.93 3.45 -20.17
CA VAL A 18 8.28 3.56 -18.85
C VAL A 18 9.23 3.45 -17.67
N GLN A 19 10.46 2.97 -17.87
CA GLN A 19 11.51 2.96 -16.84
C GLN A 19 12.09 4.35 -16.53
N VAL A 20 11.86 5.32 -17.39
CA VAL A 20 12.34 6.70 -17.21
C VAL A 20 11.17 7.57 -16.77
N PRO A 21 11.27 8.30 -15.63
CA PRO A 21 10.21 9.19 -15.21
C PRO A 21 10.03 10.35 -16.20
N GLU A 22 8.78 10.76 -16.43
CA GLU A 22 8.49 11.91 -17.31
C GLU A 22 9.13 13.21 -16.78
N ARG A 23 9.12 13.40 -15.43
CA ARG A 23 9.74 14.56 -14.80
C ARG A 23 10.27 14.23 -13.41
N VAL A 24 11.35 14.89 -13.05
CA VAL A 24 11.92 14.91 -11.70
C VAL A 24 12.09 16.34 -11.26
N ILE A 25 11.46 16.70 -10.14
CA ILE A 25 11.53 18.03 -9.54
C ILE A 25 12.29 17.88 -8.23
N GLN A 26 13.36 18.64 -8.09
CA GLN A 26 14.15 18.74 -6.85
C GLN A 26 14.26 20.21 -6.46
N PHE A 27 14.03 20.52 -5.20
CA PHE A 27 14.07 21.86 -4.69
C PHE A 27 14.63 21.93 -3.27
N ARG A 28 15.12 23.11 -2.91
CA ARG A 28 15.58 23.41 -1.56
C ARG A 28 14.39 23.86 -0.71
N VAL A 29 14.31 23.34 0.52
CA VAL A 29 13.32 23.75 1.53
C VAL A 29 14.06 24.41 2.68
N VAL A 30 13.83 25.71 2.88
CA VAL A 30 14.39 26.47 4.01
C VAL A 30 13.25 26.81 4.97
N TRP A 31 13.44 26.46 6.23
CA TRP A 31 12.45 26.69 7.27
C TRP A 31 13.15 27.02 8.59
N GLU A 32 12.43 27.51 9.57
CA GLU A 32 12.96 27.95 10.85
C GLU A 32 12.44 27.04 11.97
N ASP A 33 13.35 26.54 12.80
CA ASP A 33 12.98 25.75 13.99
C ASP A 33 12.45 26.61 15.14
N ASP A 34 12.06 25.98 16.25
CA ASP A 34 11.52 26.67 17.41
C ASP A 34 12.58 27.51 18.16
N LYS A 35 13.86 27.35 17.84
CA LYS A 35 14.97 28.16 18.36
C LYS A 35 15.34 29.30 17.41
N LEU A 36 14.49 29.58 16.41
CA LEU A 36 14.70 30.61 15.38
C LEU A 36 15.96 30.34 14.53
N GLN A 37 16.39 29.09 14.41
CA GLN A 37 17.53 28.74 13.58
C GLN A 37 17.07 28.26 12.20
N PRO A 38 17.70 28.73 11.12
CA PRO A 38 17.39 28.28 9.79
C PRO A 38 17.82 26.83 9.59
N GLN A 39 16.89 26.04 9.05
CA GLN A 39 17.07 24.65 8.69
C GLN A 39 16.93 24.48 7.18
N VAL A 40 17.67 23.53 6.61
CA VAL A 40 17.67 23.28 5.16
C VAL A 40 17.45 21.80 4.89
N ASN A 41 16.46 21.50 4.06
CA ASN A 41 16.16 20.16 3.57
C ASN A 41 16.05 20.13 2.04
N ARG A 42 16.06 18.94 1.48
CA ARG A 42 15.79 18.68 0.06
C ARG A 42 14.36 18.21 -0.10
N GLY A 43 13.65 18.83 -1.03
CA GLY A 43 12.32 18.39 -1.46
C GLY A 43 12.38 17.74 -2.83
N TYR A 44 11.54 16.74 -3.06
CA TYR A 44 11.48 15.99 -4.31
C TYR A 44 10.05 15.68 -4.71
N ARG A 45 9.78 15.72 -6.03
CA ARG A 45 8.61 15.10 -6.64
C ARG A 45 9.03 14.40 -7.93
N VAL A 46 8.76 13.10 -8.00
CA VAL A 46 8.92 12.29 -9.20
C VAL A 46 7.55 12.14 -9.82
N GLN A 47 7.31 12.81 -10.93
CA GLN A 47 6.14 12.66 -11.79
C GLN A 47 6.51 11.59 -12.81
N PHE A 48 6.10 10.34 -12.51
CA PHE A 48 6.73 9.22 -13.17
C PHE A 48 6.03 8.89 -14.49
N ASN A 49 4.71 8.73 -14.47
CA ASN A 49 3.95 8.43 -15.69
C ASN A 49 2.50 8.93 -15.54
N SER A 50 2.01 9.63 -16.55
CA SER A 50 0.68 10.23 -16.60
C SER A 50 -0.26 9.61 -17.64
N ALA A 51 0.14 8.51 -18.28
CA ALA A 51 -0.64 7.90 -19.36
C ALA A 51 -2.08 7.53 -18.95
N LEU A 52 -2.31 7.15 -17.70
CA LEU A 52 -3.65 6.80 -17.22
C LEU A 52 -4.39 7.94 -16.51
N GLY A 53 -3.74 9.06 -16.25
CA GLY A 53 -4.33 10.21 -15.57
C GLY A 53 -3.30 11.01 -14.76
N PRO A 54 -3.75 11.96 -13.91
CA PRO A 54 -2.86 12.79 -13.10
C PRO A 54 -1.90 11.93 -12.28
N TYR A 55 -0.65 12.39 -12.12
CA TYR A 55 0.30 11.70 -11.25
C TYR A 55 -0.26 11.52 -9.86
N LYS A 56 -0.15 10.34 -9.28
CA LYS A 56 -0.71 10.02 -7.97
C LYS A 56 0.27 9.19 -7.16
N GLY A 57 0.50 9.61 -5.93
CA GLY A 57 1.31 8.86 -4.96
C GLY A 57 1.78 9.70 -3.79
N GLY A 58 2.26 9.04 -2.74
CA GLY A 58 2.55 9.64 -1.45
C GLY A 58 3.75 10.57 -1.42
N LEU A 59 3.76 11.44 -0.40
CA LEU A 59 4.94 12.18 0.06
C LEU A 59 5.48 11.48 1.30
N ARG A 60 6.79 11.22 1.33
CA ARG A 60 7.50 10.63 2.46
C ARG A 60 8.42 11.66 3.11
N PHE A 61 8.28 11.86 4.43
CA PHE A 61 9.21 12.65 5.22
C PHE A 61 10.02 11.73 6.13
N HIS A 62 11.28 11.50 5.75
CA HIS A 62 12.18 10.62 6.49
C HIS A 62 13.63 10.94 6.12
N PRO A 63 14.59 10.88 7.05
CA PRO A 63 15.98 11.25 6.78
C PRO A 63 16.68 10.40 5.72
N THR A 64 16.17 9.21 5.44
CA THR A 64 16.71 8.33 4.38
C THR A 64 16.21 8.66 2.98
N VAL A 65 15.25 9.58 2.84
CA VAL A 65 14.68 9.94 1.53
C VAL A 65 15.73 10.52 0.62
N ASN A 66 15.83 9.95 -0.56
CA ASN A 66 16.65 10.43 -1.66
C ASN A 66 15.97 10.15 -3.01
N LEU A 67 16.50 10.71 -4.07
CA LEU A 67 15.90 10.61 -5.40
C LEU A 67 15.84 9.16 -5.91
N SER A 68 16.83 8.32 -5.61
CA SER A 68 16.84 6.91 -6.05
C SER A 68 15.67 6.12 -5.46
N ILE A 69 15.47 6.25 -4.15
CA ILE A 69 14.33 5.63 -3.44
C ILE A 69 13.00 6.11 -4.02
N LEU A 70 12.86 7.41 -4.26
CA LEU A 70 11.61 7.98 -4.79
C LEU A 70 11.34 7.58 -6.25
N LYS A 71 12.37 7.44 -7.08
CA LYS A 71 12.22 6.87 -8.43
C LYS A 71 11.74 5.42 -8.38
N PHE A 72 12.33 4.59 -7.54
CA PHE A 72 11.91 3.21 -7.37
C PHE A 72 10.44 3.13 -6.91
N LEU A 73 10.09 3.87 -5.86
CA LEU A 73 8.72 3.89 -5.34
C LEU A 73 7.72 4.48 -6.34
N GLY A 74 8.14 5.46 -7.14
CA GLY A 74 7.32 6.05 -8.20
C GLY A 74 7.06 5.08 -9.34
N PHE A 75 8.06 4.30 -9.73
CA PHE A 75 7.92 3.24 -10.72
C PHE A 75 6.91 2.16 -10.27
N GLU A 76 7.05 1.67 -9.04
CA GLU A 76 6.08 0.72 -8.46
C GLU A 76 4.66 1.30 -8.40
N GLN A 77 4.55 2.60 -8.13
CA GLN A 77 3.27 3.28 -8.00
C GLN A 77 2.48 3.32 -9.31
N ILE A 78 3.15 3.38 -10.48
CA ILE A 78 2.49 3.36 -11.79
C ILE A 78 1.60 2.12 -11.91
N PHE A 79 2.18 0.95 -11.70
CA PHE A 79 1.49 -0.33 -11.91
C PHE A 79 0.47 -0.63 -10.82
N LYS A 80 0.75 -0.22 -9.58
CA LYS A 80 -0.22 -0.29 -8.49
C LYS A 80 -1.48 0.51 -8.82
N ASN A 81 -1.34 1.73 -9.29
CA ASN A 81 -2.45 2.59 -9.66
C ASN A 81 -3.22 2.05 -10.87
N ALA A 82 -2.51 1.52 -11.87
CA ALA A 82 -3.11 0.89 -13.04
C ALA A 82 -4.06 -0.26 -12.68
N LEU A 83 -3.72 -1.06 -11.67
CA LEU A 83 -4.54 -2.19 -11.21
C LEU A 83 -5.86 -1.77 -10.58
N THR A 84 -6.00 -0.54 -10.09
CA THR A 84 -7.26 -0.04 -9.52
C THR A 84 -8.35 0.21 -10.56
N GLY A 85 -8.01 0.28 -11.84
CA GLY A 85 -8.95 0.65 -12.89
C GLY A 85 -9.32 2.14 -12.94
N LEU A 86 -8.84 2.93 -11.98
CA LEU A 86 -9.10 4.38 -11.91
C LEU A 86 -8.18 5.16 -12.85
N HIS A 87 -8.62 6.34 -13.28
CA HIS A 87 -7.84 7.25 -14.14
C HIS A 87 -6.84 8.07 -13.31
N ILE A 88 -5.79 7.41 -12.86
CA ILE A 88 -4.69 7.98 -12.08
C ILE A 88 -3.35 7.42 -12.57
N GLY A 89 -2.40 8.30 -12.77
CA GLY A 89 -1.02 7.97 -13.11
C GLY A 89 -0.18 7.62 -11.89
N GLY A 90 1.14 7.61 -12.04
CA GLY A 90 2.10 7.28 -10.98
C GLY A 90 3.05 8.41 -10.65
N GLY A 91 3.23 8.67 -9.36
CA GLY A 91 4.21 9.63 -8.86
C GLY A 91 4.60 9.34 -7.42
N LYS A 92 5.71 9.92 -7.00
CA LYS A 92 6.21 9.81 -5.62
C LYS A 92 7.01 11.03 -5.25
N GLY A 93 6.97 11.43 -3.99
CA GLY A 93 7.75 12.58 -3.54
C GLY A 93 8.11 12.49 -2.07
N GLY A 94 8.72 13.54 -1.57
CA GLY A 94 9.08 13.64 -0.16
C GLY A 94 10.29 14.53 0.11
N SER A 95 10.83 14.36 1.29
CA SER A 95 11.99 15.13 1.79
C SER A 95 12.82 14.31 2.77
N ASP A 96 14.10 14.64 2.88
CA ASP A 96 14.99 14.16 3.92
C ASP A 96 14.70 14.78 5.32
N PHE A 97 13.62 15.52 5.45
CA PHE A 97 13.11 16.03 6.73
C PHE A 97 12.67 14.89 7.65
N ASP A 98 13.11 14.93 8.90
CA ASP A 98 12.67 13.99 9.94
C ASP A 98 11.61 14.65 10.84
N PRO A 99 10.33 14.27 10.75
CA PRO A 99 9.29 14.80 11.61
C PRO A 99 9.36 14.27 13.05
N LYS A 100 10.16 13.22 13.30
CA LYS A 100 10.24 12.61 14.61
C LYS A 100 10.91 13.56 15.60
N GLY A 101 10.25 13.82 16.73
CA GLY A 101 10.73 14.72 17.76
C GLY A 101 10.59 16.21 17.45
N LYS A 102 9.97 16.58 16.33
CA LYS A 102 9.64 17.96 15.98
C LYS A 102 8.32 18.39 16.61
N SER A 103 8.23 19.68 16.97
CA SER A 103 6.97 20.28 17.42
C SER A 103 5.96 20.40 16.27
N ASP A 104 4.69 20.57 16.60
CA ASP A 104 3.65 20.84 15.59
C ASP A 104 3.91 22.14 14.82
N ASN A 105 4.52 23.15 15.49
CA ASN A 105 4.90 24.39 14.84
C ASN A 105 6.05 24.22 13.85
N GLU A 106 7.08 23.46 14.20
CA GLU A 106 8.19 23.11 13.30
C GLU A 106 7.68 22.35 12.07
N ILE A 107 6.83 21.34 12.27
CA ILE A 107 6.24 20.56 11.17
C ILE A 107 5.39 21.45 10.28
N ARG A 108 4.59 22.36 10.86
CA ARG A 108 3.79 23.33 10.10
C ARG A 108 4.67 24.26 9.27
N LYS A 109 5.73 24.82 9.86
CA LYS A 109 6.68 25.70 9.16
C LYS A 109 7.35 24.95 8.00
N PHE A 110 7.80 23.71 8.24
CA PHE A 110 8.38 22.86 7.20
C PHE A 110 7.38 22.59 6.07
N CYS A 111 6.16 22.17 6.38
CA CYS A 111 5.12 21.88 5.37
C CYS A 111 4.79 23.12 4.52
N VAL A 112 4.73 24.30 5.14
CA VAL A 112 4.51 25.55 4.40
C VAL A 112 5.68 25.83 3.45
N ALA A 113 6.93 25.75 3.92
CA ALA A 113 8.10 25.98 3.11
C ALA A 113 8.23 24.94 1.95
N PHE A 114 7.93 23.67 2.23
CA PHE A 114 7.90 22.61 1.22
C PHE A 114 6.85 22.90 0.14
N MET A 115 5.65 23.32 0.53
CA MET A 115 4.58 23.60 -0.42
C MET A 115 4.80 24.91 -1.20
N GLN A 116 5.56 25.88 -0.69
CA GLN A 116 5.94 27.08 -1.43
C GLN A 116 6.67 26.77 -2.74
N GLU A 117 7.40 25.65 -2.79
CA GLU A 117 8.03 25.18 -4.02
C GLU A 117 7.13 24.21 -4.78
N LEU A 118 6.53 23.24 -4.09
CA LEU A 118 5.79 22.15 -4.73
C LEU A 118 4.51 22.63 -5.42
N HIS A 119 3.82 23.66 -4.91
CA HIS A 119 2.52 24.10 -5.42
C HIS A 119 2.52 24.47 -6.92
N ARG A 120 3.67 24.82 -7.47
CA ARG A 120 3.84 25.18 -8.89
C ARG A 120 3.73 23.97 -9.83
N HIS A 121 3.84 22.78 -9.29
CA HIS A 121 3.99 21.53 -10.04
C HIS A 121 2.87 20.53 -9.81
N ILE A 122 1.93 20.83 -8.92
CA ILE A 122 0.83 19.95 -8.55
C ILE A 122 -0.53 20.63 -8.77
N GLY A 123 -1.57 19.83 -8.82
CA GLY A 123 -2.95 20.31 -9.01
C GLY A 123 -3.89 19.12 -9.18
N ALA A 124 -5.20 19.38 -9.09
CA ALA A 124 -6.24 18.35 -9.16
C ALA A 124 -6.17 17.49 -10.44
N ASP A 125 -5.79 18.11 -11.57
CA ASP A 125 -5.74 17.47 -12.89
C ASP A 125 -4.30 17.27 -13.39
N VAL A 126 -3.29 17.55 -12.56
CA VAL A 126 -1.87 17.41 -12.93
C VAL A 126 -1.20 16.36 -12.06
N ASP A 127 -1.20 16.58 -10.75
CA ASP A 127 -0.49 15.73 -9.79
C ASP A 127 -1.15 15.86 -8.42
N VAL A 128 -1.60 14.76 -7.86
CA VAL A 128 -2.32 14.70 -6.57
C VAL A 128 -1.54 13.87 -5.57
N PRO A 129 -0.66 14.49 -4.77
CA PRO A 129 0.06 13.79 -3.71
C PRO A 129 -0.86 13.26 -2.60
N ALA A 130 -0.34 12.32 -1.81
CA ALA A 130 -0.99 11.74 -0.64
C ALA A 130 -0.02 11.62 0.53
N GLY A 131 -0.47 11.08 1.65
CA GLY A 131 0.40 10.70 2.75
C GLY A 131 1.21 9.43 2.47
N ASP A 132 2.32 9.30 3.16
CA ASP A 132 3.21 8.13 3.24
C ASP A 132 3.95 8.19 4.59
N ILE A 133 5.06 7.48 4.77
CA ILE A 133 5.86 7.53 6.01
C ILE A 133 6.19 8.98 6.37
N GLY A 134 5.89 9.37 7.60
CA GLY A 134 6.12 10.72 8.13
C GLY A 134 5.14 11.79 7.65
N VAL A 135 4.13 11.43 6.85
CA VAL A 135 3.09 12.32 6.35
C VAL A 135 1.71 11.72 6.61
N GLY A 136 1.09 12.16 7.67
CA GLY A 136 -0.28 11.79 8.05
C GLY A 136 -1.27 12.93 7.83
N GLY A 137 -2.46 12.81 8.44
CA GLY A 137 -3.54 13.79 8.29
C GLY A 137 -3.15 15.22 8.74
N ARG A 138 -2.30 15.35 9.77
CA ARG A 138 -1.77 16.62 10.23
C ARG A 138 -0.93 17.31 9.14
N GLU A 139 0.04 16.61 8.59
CA GLU A 139 0.92 17.11 7.53
C GLU A 139 0.12 17.43 6.25
N ILE A 140 -0.81 16.56 5.87
CA ILE A 140 -1.73 16.82 4.74
C ILE A 140 -2.54 18.10 4.97
N GLY A 141 -3.00 18.34 6.21
CA GLY A 141 -3.70 19.58 6.56
C GLY A 141 -2.84 20.82 6.36
N TYR A 142 -1.61 20.81 6.84
CA TYR A 142 -0.68 21.95 6.69
C TYR A 142 -0.29 22.17 5.22
N LEU A 143 -0.01 21.10 4.49
CA LEU A 143 0.29 21.15 3.05
C LEU A 143 -0.88 21.69 2.24
N PHE A 144 -2.11 21.22 2.50
CA PHE A 144 -3.30 21.68 1.81
C PHE A 144 -3.62 23.14 2.10
N GLY A 145 -3.51 23.56 3.36
CA GLY A 145 -3.70 24.96 3.76
C GLY A 145 -2.69 25.91 3.08
N ALA A 146 -1.44 25.49 2.96
CA ALA A 146 -0.41 26.24 2.25
C ALA A 146 -0.69 26.32 0.74
N TYR A 147 -1.04 25.19 0.10
CA TYR A 147 -1.44 25.16 -1.31
C TYR A 147 -2.61 26.09 -1.60
N LYS A 148 -3.69 25.96 -0.81
CA LYS A 148 -4.90 26.80 -0.97
C LYS A 148 -4.59 28.29 -0.91
N LYS A 149 -3.69 28.70 -0.02
CA LYS A 149 -3.26 30.11 0.09
C LYS A 149 -2.39 30.54 -1.09
N ALA A 150 -1.43 29.71 -1.49
CA ALA A 150 -0.52 30.02 -2.59
C ALA A 150 -1.22 30.13 -3.95
N GLN A 151 -2.20 29.27 -4.20
CA GLN A 151 -2.95 29.22 -5.45
C GLN A 151 -4.26 30.05 -5.42
N ASN A 152 -4.65 30.58 -4.26
CA ASN A 152 -5.94 31.24 -4.05
C ASN A 152 -7.13 30.44 -4.57
N THR A 153 -7.13 29.13 -4.36
CA THR A 153 -8.16 28.22 -4.84
C THR A 153 -8.37 27.06 -3.90
N TRP A 154 -9.60 26.56 -3.81
CA TRP A 154 -9.90 25.27 -3.25
C TRP A 154 -9.96 24.24 -4.39
N ALA A 155 -8.96 23.38 -4.50
CA ALA A 155 -8.90 22.34 -5.51
C ALA A 155 -8.81 20.96 -4.83
N GLY A 156 -9.20 19.91 -5.56
CA GLY A 156 -9.07 18.51 -5.13
C GLY A 156 -7.63 18.00 -5.17
N VAL A 157 -6.67 18.82 -4.81
CA VAL A 157 -5.26 18.47 -4.68
C VAL A 157 -5.02 17.83 -3.31
N LEU A 158 -4.07 16.91 -3.21
CA LEU A 158 -3.79 16.10 -2.04
C LEU A 158 -4.97 15.16 -1.65
N THR A 159 -4.67 13.96 -1.24
CA THR A 159 -5.63 13.03 -0.65
C THR A 159 -5.21 12.62 0.75
N GLY A 160 -6.17 12.13 1.54
CA GLY A 160 -6.01 11.96 2.98
C GLY A 160 -6.42 13.21 3.75
N LYS A 161 -7.26 14.05 3.14
CA LYS A 161 -7.83 15.25 3.77
C LYS A 161 -8.77 14.88 4.94
N GLY A 162 -8.96 15.81 5.85
CA GLY A 162 -9.94 15.66 6.93
C GLY A 162 -11.39 15.62 6.40
N GLY A 163 -12.26 14.91 7.12
CA GLY A 163 -13.64 14.69 6.71
C GLY A 163 -14.48 15.96 6.53
N THR A 164 -14.12 17.06 7.19
CA THR A 164 -14.82 18.34 7.08
C THR A 164 -14.39 19.20 5.88
N TRP A 165 -13.30 18.82 5.20
CA TRP A 165 -12.73 19.61 4.11
C TRP A 165 -12.24 18.75 2.93
N GLY A 166 -13.08 17.80 2.54
CA GLY A 166 -12.95 17.05 1.29
C GLY A 166 -12.33 15.65 1.42
N GLY A 167 -12.09 15.15 2.63
CA GLY A 167 -11.65 13.77 2.85
C GLY A 167 -12.76 12.76 2.63
N SER A 168 -12.39 11.56 2.17
CA SER A 168 -13.30 10.43 2.00
C SER A 168 -13.47 9.62 3.28
N LEU A 169 -14.66 9.12 3.53
CA LEU A 169 -14.88 8.04 4.49
C LEU A 169 -14.17 6.75 4.01
N ILE A 170 -13.98 5.81 4.92
CA ILE A 170 -13.29 4.54 4.68
C ILE A 170 -11.80 4.71 4.30
N ARG A 171 -11.24 5.92 4.22
CA ARG A 171 -9.84 6.09 3.83
C ARG A 171 -8.83 5.48 4.81
N PRO A 172 -8.98 5.60 6.14
CA PRO A 172 -8.11 4.93 7.11
C PRO A 172 -8.18 3.41 7.01
N GLU A 173 -9.37 2.87 6.78
CA GLU A 173 -9.68 1.44 6.71
C GLU A 173 -9.23 0.80 5.39
N ALA A 174 -9.18 1.59 4.33
CA ALA A 174 -9.18 1.15 2.94
C ALA A 174 -8.10 0.13 2.59
N THR A 175 -6.88 0.28 3.10
CA THR A 175 -5.79 -0.64 2.80
C THR A 175 -6.05 -2.00 3.46
N GLY A 176 -6.41 -2.00 4.75
CA GLY A 176 -6.73 -3.22 5.49
C GLY A 176 -7.97 -3.92 4.95
N TYR A 177 -9.05 -3.18 4.72
CA TYR A 177 -10.30 -3.74 4.16
C TYR A 177 -10.08 -4.28 2.74
N GLY A 178 -9.42 -3.51 1.88
CA GLY A 178 -9.12 -3.93 0.51
C GLY A 178 -8.27 -5.21 0.47
N LEU A 179 -7.29 -5.33 1.36
CA LEU A 179 -6.48 -6.55 1.52
C LEU A 179 -7.38 -7.76 1.80
N ILE A 180 -8.32 -7.64 2.73
CA ILE A 180 -9.21 -8.74 3.11
C ILE A 180 -10.20 -9.07 1.98
N TYR A 181 -10.71 -8.08 1.25
CA TYR A 181 -11.53 -8.32 0.07
C TYR A 181 -10.75 -9.09 -1.02
N TYR A 182 -9.51 -8.68 -1.28
CA TYR A 182 -8.65 -9.38 -2.25
C TYR A 182 -8.40 -10.84 -1.84
N VAL A 183 -8.06 -11.08 -0.58
CA VAL A 183 -7.84 -12.44 -0.05
C VAL A 183 -9.16 -13.25 -0.09
N GLY A 184 -10.31 -12.62 0.13
CA GLY A 184 -11.62 -13.26 -0.04
C GLY A 184 -11.79 -13.86 -1.43
N HIS A 185 -11.41 -13.14 -2.48
CA HIS A 185 -11.43 -13.65 -3.86
C HIS A 185 -10.39 -14.77 -4.10
N MET A 186 -9.24 -14.71 -3.44
CA MET A 186 -8.28 -15.82 -3.48
C MET A 186 -8.90 -17.09 -2.87
N LEU A 187 -9.52 -16.97 -1.70
CA LEU A 187 -10.19 -18.09 -1.02
C LEU A 187 -11.30 -18.71 -1.89
N GLU A 188 -12.16 -17.88 -2.45
CA GLU A 188 -13.26 -18.27 -3.32
C GLU A 188 -12.73 -19.02 -4.56
N TYR A 189 -11.76 -18.45 -5.28
CA TYR A 189 -11.18 -19.07 -6.47
C TYR A 189 -10.51 -20.42 -6.19
N ALA A 190 -9.80 -20.52 -5.07
CA ALA A 190 -9.15 -21.77 -4.66
C ALA A 190 -10.14 -22.82 -4.10
N GLY A 191 -11.42 -22.51 -3.97
CA GLY A 191 -12.41 -23.39 -3.34
C GLY A 191 -12.21 -23.59 -1.84
N ALA A 192 -11.51 -22.64 -1.19
CA ALA A 192 -11.18 -22.70 0.24
C ALA A 192 -12.27 -22.09 1.16
N GLY A 193 -13.41 -21.70 0.60
CA GLY A 193 -14.53 -21.11 1.35
C GLY A 193 -14.31 -19.64 1.71
N THR A 194 -14.60 -19.27 2.96
CA THR A 194 -14.51 -17.89 3.47
C THR A 194 -13.48 -17.79 4.59
N PHE A 195 -13.40 -16.63 5.25
CA PHE A 195 -12.57 -16.45 6.46
C PHE A 195 -13.09 -17.21 7.68
N ALA A 196 -14.35 -17.63 7.69
CA ALA A 196 -14.95 -18.33 8.83
C ALA A 196 -14.12 -19.56 9.22
N GLY A 197 -13.71 -19.61 10.48
CA GLY A 197 -12.92 -20.69 11.08
C GLY A 197 -11.44 -20.71 10.67
N LYS A 198 -10.93 -19.75 9.87
CA LYS A 198 -9.52 -19.70 9.48
C LYS A 198 -8.67 -18.94 10.48
N LYS A 199 -7.45 -19.44 10.73
CA LYS A 199 -6.43 -18.77 11.51
C LYS A 199 -5.60 -17.86 10.63
N VAL A 200 -5.51 -16.58 11.00
CA VAL A 200 -4.86 -15.52 10.23
C VAL A 200 -3.73 -14.90 11.05
N ALA A 201 -2.50 -15.05 10.59
CA ALA A 201 -1.34 -14.37 11.14
C ALA A 201 -1.19 -12.98 10.50
N ILE A 202 -1.07 -11.94 11.31
CA ILE A 202 -0.88 -10.54 10.88
C ILE A 202 0.36 -9.98 11.56
N SER A 203 1.23 -9.34 10.80
CA SER A 203 2.32 -8.50 11.35
C SER A 203 1.92 -7.04 11.37
N GLY A 204 2.66 -6.26 12.14
CA GLY A 204 2.36 -4.85 12.35
C GLY A 204 1.29 -4.61 13.41
N SER A 205 1.12 -3.35 13.74
CA SER A 205 0.11 -2.84 14.69
C SER A 205 -0.36 -1.43 14.32
N GLY A 206 -0.04 -0.98 13.10
CA GLY A 206 -0.52 0.27 12.52
C GLY A 206 -1.89 0.10 11.84
N ASN A 207 -2.35 1.14 11.13
CA ASN A 207 -3.68 1.17 10.51
C ASN A 207 -3.98 -0.07 9.65
N VAL A 208 -3.04 -0.47 8.79
CA VAL A 208 -3.27 -1.62 7.88
C VAL A 208 -3.53 -2.89 8.69
N ALA A 209 -2.69 -3.18 9.68
CA ALA A 209 -2.82 -4.36 10.53
C ALA A 209 -4.11 -4.34 11.36
N GLN A 210 -4.43 -3.19 11.97
CA GLN A 210 -5.63 -3.05 12.81
C GLN A 210 -6.92 -3.25 11.99
N PHE A 211 -7.04 -2.58 10.84
CA PHE A 211 -8.25 -2.69 10.02
C PHE A 211 -8.35 -4.03 9.29
N ALA A 212 -7.23 -4.63 8.88
CA ALA A 212 -7.24 -6.02 8.39
C ALA A 212 -7.72 -6.98 9.48
N ALA A 213 -7.20 -6.87 10.71
CA ALA A 213 -7.60 -7.69 11.85
C ALA A 213 -9.10 -7.54 12.15
N LEU A 214 -9.61 -6.31 12.23
CA LEU A 214 -11.03 -6.05 12.46
C LEU A 214 -11.92 -6.68 11.39
N LYS A 215 -11.53 -6.57 10.11
CA LYS A 215 -12.30 -7.17 9.01
C LYS A 215 -12.23 -8.69 9.00
N VAL A 216 -11.08 -9.29 9.32
CA VAL A 216 -10.95 -10.74 9.51
C VAL A 216 -11.91 -11.25 10.61
N ILE A 217 -11.92 -10.57 11.76
CA ILE A 217 -12.80 -10.94 12.88
C ILE A 217 -14.27 -10.78 12.50
N GLU A 218 -14.61 -9.70 11.77
CA GLU A 218 -15.98 -9.47 11.27
C GLU A 218 -16.45 -10.61 10.37
N LEU A 219 -15.55 -11.18 9.55
CA LEU A 219 -15.84 -12.27 8.63
C LEU A 219 -15.67 -13.67 9.25
N GLY A 220 -15.53 -13.76 10.58
CA GLY A 220 -15.50 -15.01 11.35
C GLY A 220 -14.13 -15.70 11.37
N GLY A 221 -13.07 -15.02 10.98
CA GLY A 221 -11.69 -15.51 11.10
C GLY A 221 -11.10 -15.23 12.48
N THR A 222 -10.03 -15.94 12.83
CA THR A 222 -9.29 -15.81 14.09
C THR A 222 -7.94 -15.17 13.83
N VAL A 223 -7.71 -13.96 14.35
CA VAL A 223 -6.42 -13.26 14.25
C VAL A 223 -5.48 -13.77 15.34
N VAL A 224 -4.37 -14.40 14.96
CA VAL A 224 -3.49 -15.09 15.92
C VAL A 224 -2.20 -14.33 16.22
N SER A 225 -1.95 -13.20 15.60
CA SER A 225 -0.77 -12.38 15.90
C SER A 225 -0.92 -10.91 15.52
N LEU A 226 -0.16 -10.07 16.19
CA LEU A 226 0.21 -8.70 15.83
C LEU A 226 1.68 -8.49 16.18
N SER A 227 2.33 -7.49 15.60
CA SER A 227 3.73 -7.17 15.93
C SER A 227 4.06 -5.69 15.75
N ASP A 228 5.19 -5.29 16.30
CA ASP A 228 5.84 -4.02 15.95
C ASP A 228 7.37 -4.19 15.92
N SER A 229 8.12 -3.09 15.92
CA SER A 229 9.58 -3.12 15.86
C SER A 229 10.25 -3.72 17.11
N GLN A 230 9.52 -3.90 18.20
CA GLN A 230 10.05 -4.43 19.46
C GLN A 230 9.72 -5.92 19.67
N GLY A 231 8.71 -6.45 18.99
CA GLY A 231 8.35 -7.85 19.12
C GLY A 231 6.99 -8.21 18.57
N ALA A 232 6.56 -9.45 18.87
CA ALA A 232 5.30 -10.00 18.40
C ALA A 232 4.43 -10.50 19.56
N ILE A 233 3.12 -10.28 19.44
CA ILE A 233 2.07 -10.89 20.24
C ILE A 233 1.59 -12.13 19.50
N ILE A 234 1.57 -13.27 20.19
CA ILE A 234 1.05 -14.55 19.69
C ILE A 234 -0.16 -14.94 20.53
N ALA A 235 -1.28 -15.12 19.86
CA ALA A 235 -2.61 -15.36 20.44
C ALA A 235 -3.30 -16.56 19.77
N PRO A 236 -2.97 -17.81 20.09
CA PRO A 236 -3.51 -19.00 19.42
C PRO A 236 -5.05 -19.09 19.43
N GLU A 237 -5.67 -18.55 20.48
CA GLU A 237 -7.14 -18.50 20.65
C GLU A 237 -7.79 -17.25 20.06
N GLY A 238 -6.98 -16.34 19.52
CA GLY A 238 -7.43 -15.14 18.81
C GLY A 238 -7.34 -13.84 19.61
N ILE A 239 -7.08 -12.78 18.88
CA ILE A 239 -7.12 -11.38 19.33
C ILE A 239 -8.54 -10.87 19.13
N THR A 240 -9.12 -10.17 20.12
CA THR A 240 -10.49 -9.67 20.07
C THR A 240 -10.58 -8.26 19.48
N LYS A 241 -11.79 -7.79 19.16
CA LYS A 241 -12.03 -6.40 18.72
C LYS A 241 -11.63 -5.38 19.78
N GLU A 242 -11.86 -5.70 21.05
CA GLU A 242 -11.51 -4.87 22.20
C GLU A 242 -10.00 -4.77 22.36
N ASP A 243 -9.26 -5.86 22.12
CA ASP A 243 -7.80 -5.85 22.11
C ASP A 243 -7.27 -4.95 20.99
N ILE A 244 -7.85 -5.01 19.77
CA ILE A 244 -7.48 -4.12 18.67
C ILE A 244 -7.75 -2.66 19.02
N ALA A 245 -8.88 -2.35 19.65
CA ALA A 245 -9.19 -1.00 20.12
C ALA A 245 -8.15 -0.49 21.14
N THR A 246 -7.71 -1.35 22.06
CA THR A 246 -6.65 -1.04 23.02
C THR A 246 -5.32 -0.79 22.33
N VAL A 247 -4.94 -1.64 21.36
CA VAL A 247 -3.74 -1.46 20.54
C VAL A 247 -3.81 -0.13 19.78
N ALA A 248 -4.96 0.24 19.24
CA ALA A 248 -5.14 1.52 18.55
C ALA A 248 -4.87 2.72 19.47
N GLN A 249 -5.36 2.69 20.72
CA GLN A 249 -5.08 3.74 21.71
C GLN A 249 -3.59 3.82 22.07
N ILE A 250 -2.92 2.68 22.24
CA ILE A 250 -1.48 2.61 22.49
C ILE A 250 -0.71 3.27 21.33
N LYS A 251 -1.08 2.96 20.08
CA LYS A 251 -0.43 3.52 18.89
C LYS A 251 -0.71 5.01 18.68
N LEU A 252 -1.90 5.50 19.04
CA LEU A 252 -2.21 6.93 19.07
C LEU A 252 -1.30 7.68 20.05
N GLN A 253 -0.93 7.05 21.18
CA GLN A 253 0.04 7.57 22.14
C GLN A 253 1.51 7.39 21.71
N ARG A 254 1.76 6.86 20.51
CA ARG A 254 3.10 6.55 19.97
C ARG A 254 3.90 5.56 20.82
N LYS A 255 3.23 4.70 21.59
CA LYS A 255 3.84 3.66 22.42
C LYS A 255 4.02 2.36 21.63
N ALA A 256 4.93 1.50 22.09
CA ALA A 256 5.13 0.17 21.56
C ALA A 256 4.08 -0.83 22.09
N LEU A 257 3.98 -2.00 21.45
CA LEU A 257 3.10 -3.08 21.87
C LEU A 257 3.44 -3.64 23.27
N THR A 258 4.66 -3.40 23.76
CA THR A 258 5.03 -3.71 25.16
C THR A 258 4.14 -3.01 26.18
N ALA A 259 3.48 -1.91 25.80
CA ALA A 259 2.52 -1.23 26.67
C ALA A 259 1.13 -1.87 26.67
N PHE A 260 0.91 -2.94 25.89
CA PHE A 260 -0.36 -3.66 25.85
C PHE A 260 -0.43 -4.64 27.01
N GLU A 261 -1.16 -4.26 28.05
CA GLU A 261 -1.42 -5.09 29.22
C GLU A 261 -2.52 -6.12 28.90
N HIS A 262 -2.14 -7.37 28.63
CA HIS A 262 -3.06 -8.45 28.24
C HIS A 262 -3.27 -9.50 29.36
N GLY A 263 -2.79 -9.24 30.58
CA GLY A 263 -3.00 -10.10 31.75
C GLY A 263 -2.53 -11.55 31.60
N GLY A 264 -1.49 -11.78 30.78
CA GLY A 264 -1.00 -13.14 30.49
C GLY A 264 -1.82 -13.92 29.46
N LYS A 265 -2.87 -13.33 28.88
CA LYS A 265 -3.73 -13.94 27.85
C LYS A 265 -2.97 -14.30 26.58
N TYR A 266 -1.96 -13.52 26.24
CA TYR A 266 -1.15 -13.69 25.03
C TYR A 266 0.32 -13.86 25.37
N LYS A 267 1.08 -14.51 24.46
CA LYS A 267 2.53 -14.61 24.57
C LYS A 267 3.15 -13.42 23.83
N TYR A 268 3.92 -12.59 24.52
CA TYR A 268 4.78 -11.59 23.90
C TYR A 268 6.18 -12.17 23.68
N ILE A 269 6.75 -11.98 22.49
CA ILE A 269 8.10 -12.44 22.13
C ILE A 269 8.90 -11.23 21.68
N GLU A 270 9.84 -10.80 22.51
CA GLU A 270 10.71 -9.65 22.23
C GLU A 270 11.60 -9.88 21.02
N GLY A 271 11.78 -8.86 20.20
CA GLY A 271 12.62 -8.88 19.00
C GLY A 271 12.14 -9.79 17.87
N ALA A 272 11.01 -10.48 18.05
CA ALA A 272 10.51 -11.44 17.07
C ALA A 272 9.52 -10.84 16.07
N ARG A 273 9.49 -11.43 14.88
CA ARG A 273 8.37 -11.35 13.93
C ARG A 273 7.48 -12.58 14.12
N PRO A 274 6.18 -12.53 13.75
CA PRO A 274 5.25 -13.61 14.11
C PRO A 274 5.49 -14.93 13.37
N TRP A 275 6.09 -14.90 12.19
CA TRP A 275 6.01 -15.93 11.16
C TRP A 275 6.45 -17.33 11.57
N VAL A 276 7.48 -17.45 12.41
CA VAL A 276 7.98 -18.74 12.93
C VAL A 276 7.35 -19.14 14.27
N HIS A 277 6.49 -18.29 14.84
CA HIS A 277 5.97 -18.48 16.19
C HIS A 277 4.45 -18.75 16.23
N VAL A 278 3.74 -18.53 15.12
CA VAL A 278 2.27 -18.63 15.06
C VAL A 278 1.75 -20.07 14.99
N GLY A 279 2.64 -21.05 14.77
CA GLY A 279 2.22 -22.43 14.57
C GLY A 279 1.39 -22.59 13.28
N LYS A 280 0.40 -23.48 13.31
CA LYS A 280 -0.46 -23.74 12.17
C LYS A 280 -1.38 -22.55 11.89
N VAL A 281 -1.28 -21.98 10.70
CA VAL A 281 -2.12 -20.87 10.20
C VAL A 281 -2.57 -21.14 8.77
N ASP A 282 -3.72 -20.62 8.40
CA ASP A 282 -4.27 -20.73 7.04
C ASP A 282 -3.82 -19.58 6.14
N ILE A 283 -3.73 -18.38 6.72
CA ILE A 283 -3.48 -17.12 6.00
C ILE A 283 -2.40 -16.33 6.74
N ALA A 284 -1.45 -15.75 6.00
CA ALA A 284 -0.44 -14.83 6.51
C ALA A 284 -0.53 -13.47 5.79
N LEU A 285 -0.60 -12.39 6.57
CA LEU A 285 -0.76 -11.03 6.08
C LEU A 285 0.37 -10.13 6.59
N PRO A 286 1.46 -9.97 5.84
CA PRO A 286 2.50 -9.00 6.16
C PRO A 286 1.95 -7.58 6.07
N CYS A 287 1.78 -6.90 7.21
CA CYS A 287 1.17 -5.57 7.32
C CYS A 287 2.04 -4.54 8.05
N ALA A 288 3.33 -4.84 8.26
CA ALA A 288 4.26 -3.98 8.99
C ALA A 288 5.16 -3.17 8.07
N THR A 289 6.23 -3.78 7.60
CA THR A 289 7.28 -3.08 6.88
C THR A 289 7.75 -3.83 5.64
N GLN A 290 8.58 -3.16 4.86
CA GLN A 290 9.25 -3.72 3.71
C GLN A 290 10.21 -4.85 4.12
N ASN A 291 10.27 -5.94 3.32
CA ASN A 291 11.19 -7.07 3.51
C ASN A 291 11.09 -7.74 4.90
N GLU A 292 9.91 -7.77 5.46
CA GLU A 292 9.69 -8.37 6.79
C GLU A 292 9.54 -9.90 6.77
N VAL A 293 9.27 -10.51 5.62
CA VAL A 293 9.26 -11.97 5.46
C VAL A 293 10.54 -12.39 4.74
N SER A 294 11.44 -13.04 5.45
CA SER A 294 12.67 -13.60 4.89
C SER A 294 12.40 -14.95 4.21
N LYS A 295 13.43 -15.50 3.54
CA LYS A 295 13.37 -16.85 2.95
C LYS A 295 13.06 -17.92 3.98
N GLU A 296 13.71 -17.85 5.12
CA GLU A 296 13.57 -18.82 6.23
C GLU A 296 12.17 -18.77 6.82
N GLU A 297 11.62 -17.56 6.99
CA GLU A 297 10.24 -17.34 7.45
C GLU A 297 9.20 -17.83 6.43
N ALA A 298 9.48 -17.65 5.13
CA ALA A 298 8.65 -18.20 4.07
C ALA A 298 8.60 -19.73 4.10
N ILE A 299 9.75 -20.39 4.29
CA ILE A 299 9.81 -21.85 4.45
C ILE A 299 9.01 -22.28 5.69
N ALA A 300 9.19 -21.60 6.82
CA ALA A 300 8.44 -21.89 8.05
C ALA A 300 6.92 -21.76 7.88
N LEU A 301 6.45 -20.75 7.14
CA LEU A 301 5.01 -20.59 6.81
C LEU A 301 4.49 -21.75 5.94
N VAL A 302 5.27 -22.19 4.95
CA VAL A 302 4.90 -23.34 4.10
C VAL A 302 4.83 -24.62 4.95
N GLU A 303 5.81 -24.86 5.80
CA GLU A 303 5.85 -26.03 6.71
C GLU A 303 4.72 -26.00 7.76
N ALA A 304 4.35 -24.82 8.22
CA ALA A 304 3.19 -24.61 9.11
C ALA A 304 1.83 -24.84 8.43
N GLY A 305 1.82 -25.10 7.11
CA GLY A 305 0.61 -25.36 6.34
C GLY A 305 -0.15 -24.13 5.89
N CYS A 306 0.48 -22.95 5.92
CA CYS A 306 -0.12 -21.72 5.39
C CYS A 306 -0.46 -21.89 3.89
N LYS A 307 -1.68 -21.52 3.52
CA LYS A 307 -2.18 -21.67 2.14
C LYS A 307 -2.26 -20.35 1.38
N PHE A 308 -2.41 -19.24 2.07
CA PHE A 308 -2.57 -17.93 1.45
C PHE A 308 -1.67 -16.92 2.12
N ILE A 309 -0.93 -16.17 1.32
CA ILE A 309 -0.16 -15.04 1.79
C ILE A 309 -0.43 -13.82 0.89
N ALA A 310 -0.75 -12.68 1.49
CA ALA A 310 -1.02 -11.45 0.76
C ALA A 310 -0.42 -10.24 1.50
N GLU A 311 0.32 -9.42 0.78
CA GLU A 311 1.02 -8.28 1.35
C GLU A 311 0.10 -7.10 1.59
N GLY A 312 -0.12 -6.75 2.86
CA GLY A 312 -0.72 -5.48 3.27
C GLY A 312 0.29 -4.33 3.26
N SER A 313 1.55 -4.61 3.55
CA SER A 313 2.67 -3.67 3.39
C SER A 313 3.17 -3.62 1.94
N ASN A 314 3.90 -2.56 1.59
CA ASN A 314 4.56 -2.50 0.29
C ASN A 314 5.83 -3.37 0.35
N MET A 315 5.89 -4.38 -0.53
CA MET A 315 7.02 -5.32 -0.60
C MET A 315 7.35 -5.96 0.76
N GLY A 316 6.34 -6.52 1.44
CA GLY A 316 6.48 -7.17 2.74
C GLY A 316 7.39 -8.40 2.71
N CYS A 317 7.38 -9.13 1.59
CA CYS A 317 8.23 -10.29 1.38
C CYS A 317 9.51 -9.93 0.63
N THR A 318 10.63 -10.52 1.03
CA THR A 318 11.86 -10.45 0.24
C THR A 318 11.69 -11.21 -1.08
N GLN A 319 12.49 -10.88 -2.11
CA GLN A 319 12.44 -11.64 -3.37
C GLN A 319 12.69 -13.14 -3.13
N ALA A 320 13.61 -13.48 -2.24
CA ALA A 320 13.90 -14.87 -1.88
C ALA A 320 12.69 -15.58 -1.22
N ALA A 321 11.87 -14.87 -0.47
CA ALA A 321 10.60 -15.40 0.07
C ALA A 321 9.58 -15.63 -1.03
N ILE A 322 9.42 -14.66 -1.95
CA ILE A 322 8.53 -14.77 -3.10
C ILE A 322 8.93 -15.97 -3.98
N ASP A 323 10.22 -16.17 -4.20
CA ASP A 323 10.73 -17.30 -4.98
C ASP A 323 10.36 -18.65 -4.32
N VAL A 324 10.37 -18.75 -2.99
CA VAL A 324 9.88 -19.93 -2.27
C VAL A 324 8.39 -20.16 -2.54
N PHE A 325 7.55 -19.14 -2.40
CA PHE A 325 6.10 -19.27 -2.62
C PHE A 325 5.78 -19.64 -4.06
N GLU A 326 6.44 -19.02 -5.03
CA GLU A 326 6.24 -19.30 -6.45
C GLU A 326 6.74 -20.70 -6.85
N ALA A 327 7.84 -21.17 -6.27
CA ALA A 327 8.34 -22.53 -6.47
C ALA A 327 7.35 -23.58 -5.92
N GLU A 328 6.85 -23.37 -4.70
CA GLU A 328 5.81 -24.24 -4.09
C GLU A 328 4.55 -24.28 -4.95
N ARG A 329 4.06 -23.12 -5.39
CA ARG A 329 2.88 -23.01 -6.28
C ARG A 329 3.07 -23.82 -7.58
N ALA A 330 4.25 -23.74 -8.19
CA ALA A 330 4.55 -24.42 -9.45
C ALA A 330 4.73 -25.93 -9.30
N THR A 331 4.94 -26.45 -8.10
CA THR A 331 5.23 -27.88 -7.87
C THR A 331 4.08 -28.65 -7.25
N LYS A 332 3.23 -28.03 -6.41
CA LYS A 332 2.25 -28.72 -5.57
C LYS A 332 0.77 -28.46 -5.97
N GLY A 333 0.53 -27.70 -7.03
CA GLY A 333 -0.83 -27.43 -7.52
C GLY A 333 -1.70 -26.64 -6.51
N LYS A 334 -3.00 -26.99 -6.41
CA LYS A 334 -3.96 -26.28 -5.54
C LYS A 334 -3.77 -26.52 -4.03
N GLU A 335 -2.98 -27.48 -3.66
CA GLU A 335 -2.74 -27.86 -2.26
C GLU A 335 -1.65 -27.02 -1.57
N THR A 336 -1.09 -26.04 -2.26
CA THR A 336 0.06 -25.26 -1.81
C THR A 336 -0.27 -23.83 -1.43
N ILE A 337 0.77 -23.09 -1.02
CA ILE A 337 0.69 -21.68 -0.70
C ILE A 337 0.49 -20.82 -1.98
N TRP A 338 -0.39 -19.85 -1.91
CA TRP A 338 -0.68 -18.90 -2.99
C TRP A 338 -0.36 -17.47 -2.55
N TYR A 339 0.56 -16.84 -3.25
CA TYR A 339 1.07 -15.51 -2.92
C TYR A 339 0.41 -14.42 -3.76
N ALA A 340 0.03 -13.33 -3.10
CA ALA A 340 -0.47 -12.09 -3.72
C ALA A 340 0.46 -10.90 -3.42
N PRO A 341 0.93 -10.18 -4.45
CA PRO A 341 1.84 -9.05 -4.27
C PRO A 341 1.14 -7.82 -3.71
N GLY A 342 1.85 -7.02 -2.95
CA GLY A 342 1.33 -5.82 -2.30
C GLY A 342 0.72 -4.82 -3.28
N LYS A 343 1.31 -4.61 -4.47
CA LYS A 343 0.77 -3.69 -5.48
C LYS A 343 -0.67 -4.01 -5.90
N ALA A 344 -1.12 -5.27 -5.80
CA ALA A 344 -2.49 -5.67 -6.02
C ALA A 344 -3.28 -5.75 -4.71
N ALA A 345 -2.78 -6.54 -3.75
CA ALA A 345 -3.50 -6.84 -2.51
C ALA A 345 -3.71 -5.60 -1.61
N ASN A 346 -2.77 -4.66 -1.55
CA ASN A 346 -2.88 -3.46 -0.74
C ASN A 346 -3.33 -2.20 -1.52
N ALA A 347 -3.82 -2.34 -2.74
CA ALA A 347 -4.25 -1.22 -3.57
C ALA A 347 -5.49 -0.47 -3.03
N GLY A 348 -6.18 -1.00 -2.02
CA GLY A 348 -7.36 -0.38 -1.43
C GLY A 348 -7.14 1.06 -0.96
N GLY A 349 -5.98 1.35 -0.39
CA GLY A 349 -5.64 2.71 0.06
C GLY A 349 -5.58 3.73 -1.08
N VAL A 350 -4.93 3.40 -2.19
CA VAL A 350 -4.89 4.30 -3.36
C VAL A 350 -6.22 4.29 -4.12
N ALA A 351 -6.96 3.19 -4.10
CA ALA A 351 -8.31 3.13 -4.65
C ALA A 351 -9.23 4.16 -3.98
N VAL A 352 -9.32 4.16 -2.65
CA VAL A 352 -10.14 5.16 -1.93
C VAL A 352 -9.55 6.58 -2.08
N SER A 353 -8.24 6.73 -2.25
CA SER A 353 -7.67 8.05 -2.61
C SER A 353 -8.19 8.55 -3.96
N GLY A 354 -8.31 7.68 -4.97
CA GLY A 354 -8.92 8.02 -6.25
C GLY A 354 -10.43 8.33 -6.12
N LEU A 355 -11.14 7.60 -5.27
CA LEU A 355 -12.54 7.91 -4.94
C LEU A 355 -12.68 9.26 -4.21
N GLU A 356 -11.72 9.64 -3.36
CA GLU A 356 -11.66 10.98 -2.76
C GLU A 356 -11.50 12.06 -3.83
N MET A 357 -10.63 11.84 -4.84
CA MET A 357 -10.51 12.75 -5.97
C MET A 357 -11.83 12.91 -6.73
N ALA A 358 -12.54 11.82 -7.00
CA ALA A 358 -13.85 11.86 -7.67
C ALA A 358 -14.89 12.64 -6.85
N GLN A 359 -14.97 12.42 -5.54
CA GLN A 359 -15.82 13.18 -4.63
C GLN A 359 -15.47 14.67 -4.63
N ASN A 360 -14.17 15.01 -4.63
CA ASN A 360 -13.71 16.40 -4.68
C ASN A 360 -14.07 17.09 -6.01
N SER A 361 -13.94 16.38 -7.12
CA SER A 361 -14.33 16.89 -8.45
C SER A 361 -15.82 17.21 -8.51
N GLN A 362 -16.66 16.37 -7.94
CA GLN A 362 -18.12 16.54 -7.88
C GLN A 362 -18.57 17.49 -6.75
N ARG A 363 -17.67 17.81 -5.79
CA ARG A 363 -17.96 18.58 -4.56
C ARG A 363 -19.04 17.95 -3.68
N ILE A 364 -19.11 16.64 -3.66
CA ILE A 364 -20.04 15.86 -2.84
C ILE A 364 -19.27 14.89 -1.93
N ARG A 365 -19.95 14.37 -0.93
CA ARG A 365 -19.44 13.34 -0.03
C ARG A 365 -20.31 12.10 -0.15
N TRP A 366 -19.70 10.96 -0.44
CA TRP A 366 -20.35 9.67 -0.42
C TRP A 366 -20.42 9.11 1.01
N THR A 367 -21.41 8.28 1.25
CA THR A 367 -21.55 7.53 2.50
C THR A 367 -20.45 6.47 2.64
N SER A 368 -20.23 5.97 3.86
CA SER A 368 -19.29 4.87 4.09
C SER A 368 -19.63 3.64 3.26
N GLN A 369 -20.93 3.34 3.11
CA GLN A 369 -21.39 2.17 2.34
C GLN A 369 -21.06 2.34 0.85
N GLU A 370 -21.34 3.51 0.27
CA GLU A 370 -21.02 3.78 -1.15
C GLU A 370 -19.53 3.67 -1.44
N VAL A 371 -18.66 4.16 -0.53
CA VAL A 371 -17.21 4.06 -0.69
C VAL A 371 -16.75 2.62 -0.52
N ASP A 372 -17.27 1.89 0.47
CA ASP A 372 -16.90 0.49 0.72
C ASP A 372 -17.34 -0.43 -0.42
N ASP A 373 -18.54 -0.23 -0.98
CA ASP A 373 -19.02 -1.04 -2.11
C ASP A 373 -18.18 -0.80 -3.38
N LYS A 374 -17.78 0.46 -3.63
CA LYS A 374 -16.84 0.78 -4.71
C LYS A 374 -15.46 0.15 -4.47
N LEU A 375 -14.97 0.18 -3.23
CA LEU A 375 -13.71 -0.47 -2.85
C LEU A 375 -13.76 -1.97 -3.11
N LYS A 376 -14.84 -2.65 -2.71
CA LYS A 376 -15.04 -4.10 -3.00
C LYS A 376 -14.97 -4.38 -4.50
N GLY A 377 -15.67 -3.60 -5.31
CA GLY A 377 -15.64 -3.73 -6.77
C GLY A 377 -14.24 -3.56 -7.35
N ILE A 378 -13.52 -2.51 -6.94
CA ILE A 378 -12.14 -2.27 -7.39
C ILE A 378 -11.20 -3.43 -7.02
N MET A 379 -11.31 -3.97 -5.80
CA MET A 379 -10.46 -5.07 -5.36
C MET A 379 -10.81 -6.38 -6.08
N ALA A 380 -12.09 -6.63 -6.39
CA ALA A 380 -12.53 -7.74 -7.22
C ALA A 380 -11.95 -7.66 -8.64
N ASP A 381 -12.01 -6.47 -9.26
CA ASP A 381 -11.48 -6.24 -10.60
C ASP A 381 -9.96 -6.37 -10.63
N ALA A 382 -9.25 -5.85 -9.61
CA ALA A 382 -7.80 -5.98 -9.48
C ALA A 382 -7.38 -7.45 -9.38
N PHE A 383 -8.09 -8.25 -8.60
CA PHE A 383 -7.87 -9.70 -8.52
C PHE A 383 -8.13 -10.40 -9.85
N LYS A 384 -9.30 -10.18 -10.45
CA LYS A 384 -9.72 -10.79 -11.70
C LYS A 384 -8.75 -10.47 -12.85
N ASN A 385 -8.38 -9.20 -13.00
CA ASN A 385 -7.44 -8.77 -14.03
C ASN A 385 -6.06 -9.42 -13.87
N GLY A 386 -5.52 -9.49 -12.66
CA GLY A 386 -4.27 -10.19 -12.38
C GLY A 386 -4.37 -11.69 -12.68
N LEU A 387 -5.47 -12.32 -12.29
CA LEU A 387 -5.74 -13.73 -12.50
C LEU A 387 -5.82 -14.09 -13.99
N GLU A 388 -6.66 -13.38 -14.75
CA GLU A 388 -6.88 -13.67 -16.19
C GLU A 388 -5.61 -13.35 -17.00
N THR A 389 -4.90 -12.30 -16.64
CA THR A 389 -3.60 -11.96 -17.26
C THR A 389 -2.57 -13.06 -16.98
N ALA A 390 -2.54 -13.61 -15.76
CA ALA A 390 -1.66 -14.73 -15.45
C ALA A 390 -1.99 -15.96 -16.32
N LYS A 391 -3.27 -16.31 -16.47
CA LYS A 391 -3.70 -17.42 -17.34
C LYS A 391 -3.29 -17.21 -18.80
N THR A 392 -3.33 -15.97 -19.28
CA THR A 392 -3.03 -15.63 -20.68
C THR A 392 -1.54 -15.62 -20.99
N TYR A 393 -0.72 -15.09 -20.08
CA TYR A 393 0.69 -14.74 -20.34
C TYR A 393 1.69 -15.50 -19.47
N VAL A 394 1.24 -16.36 -18.56
CA VAL A 394 2.15 -17.17 -17.73
C VAL A 394 1.86 -18.64 -18.01
N LYS A 395 2.89 -19.35 -18.50
CA LYS A 395 2.76 -20.80 -18.72
C LYS A 395 2.57 -21.48 -17.37
N ALA A 396 1.45 -22.13 -17.17
CA ALA A 396 1.15 -22.95 -16.00
C ALA A 396 0.88 -24.38 -16.46
N LYS A 397 1.19 -25.36 -15.63
CA LYS A 397 0.79 -26.75 -15.85
C LYS A 397 -0.65 -26.96 -15.42
N ASP A 398 -1.27 -28.02 -15.91
CA ASP A 398 -2.62 -28.38 -15.49
C ASP A 398 -2.68 -28.58 -13.96
N GLY A 399 -3.64 -27.91 -13.33
CA GLY A 399 -3.85 -27.98 -11.88
C GLY A 399 -3.04 -26.98 -11.04
N GLU A 400 -2.15 -26.20 -11.62
CA GLU A 400 -1.46 -25.10 -10.91
C GLU A 400 -2.39 -23.91 -10.67
N LEU A 401 -2.21 -23.22 -9.52
CA LEU A 401 -2.81 -21.91 -9.32
C LEU A 401 -2.06 -20.87 -10.18
N PRO A 402 -2.75 -19.90 -10.80
CA PRO A 402 -2.08 -18.84 -11.57
C PRO A 402 -1.16 -17.99 -10.71
N SER A 403 -0.04 -17.52 -11.27
CA SER A 403 0.87 -16.60 -10.56
C SER A 403 0.29 -15.20 -10.49
N LEU A 404 -0.25 -14.82 -9.33
CA LEU A 404 -0.82 -13.48 -9.13
C LEU A 404 0.24 -12.37 -9.19
N VAL A 405 1.48 -12.65 -8.81
CA VAL A 405 2.57 -11.67 -8.92
C VAL A 405 2.91 -11.41 -10.38
N ALA A 406 3.06 -12.44 -11.20
CA ALA A 406 3.32 -12.27 -12.62
C ALA A 406 2.12 -11.65 -13.34
N GLY A 407 0.91 -12.12 -13.06
CA GLY A 407 -0.31 -11.59 -13.66
C GLY A 407 -0.54 -10.11 -13.34
N SER A 408 -0.40 -9.71 -12.08
CA SER A 408 -0.56 -8.30 -11.67
C SER A 408 0.51 -7.39 -12.30
N ASN A 409 1.76 -7.86 -12.38
CA ASN A 409 2.84 -7.08 -13.02
C ASN A 409 2.55 -6.87 -14.51
N ILE A 410 2.13 -7.92 -15.21
CA ILE A 410 1.82 -7.85 -16.65
C ILE A 410 0.56 -7.00 -16.87
N ALA A 411 -0.51 -7.21 -16.12
CA ALA A 411 -1.77 -6.46 -16.25
C ALA A 411 -1.55 -4.95 -16.08
N GLY A 412 -0.83 -4.55 -15.04
CA GLY A 412 -0.51 -3.14 -14.81
C GLY A 412 0.36 -2.56 -15.93
N PHE A 413 1.37 -3.30 -16.39
CA PHE A 413 2.26 -2.86 -17.45
C PHE A 413 1.53 -2.71 -18.78
N VAL A 414 0.78 -3.72 -19.22
CA VAL A 414 0.08 -3.71 -20.53
C VAL A 414 -0.88 -2.52 -20.60
N LYS A 415 -1.67 -2.29 -19.55
CA LYS A 415 -2.61 -1.17 -19.50
C LYS A 415 -1.93 0.19 -19.69
N VAL A 416 -0.76 0.40 -19.05
CA VAL A 416 0.02 1.62 -19.19
C VAL A 416 0.65 1.71 -20.59
N ALA A 417 1.21 0.62 -21.09
CA ALA A 417 1.84 0.56 -22.40
C ALA A 417 0.87 0.86 -23.55
N GLU A 418 -0.36 0.33 -23.47
CA GLU A 418 -1.43 0.61 -24.44
C GLU A 418 -1.82 2.09 -24.43
N ALA A 419 -2.04 2.69 -23.25
CA ALA A 419 -2.34 4.10 -23.15
C ALA A 419 -1.20 4.99 -23.69
N MET A 420 0.06 4.64 -23.41
CA MET A 420 1.24 5.34 -23.96
C MET A 420 1.31 5.21 -25.48
N LEU A 421 0.96 4.05 -26.06
CA LEU A 421 0.87 3.86 -27.51
C LEU A 421 -0.18 4.79 -28.13
N ASP A 422 -1.39 4.81 -27.55
CA ASP A 422 -2.48 5.66 -28.03
C ASP A 422 -2.14 7.17 -27.93
N HIS A 423 -1.30 7.55 -27.00
CA HIS A 423 -0.80 8.92 -26.84
C HIS A 423 0.38 9.27 -27.78
N GLY A 424 0.95 8.28 -28.45
CA GLY A 424 2.11 8.47 -29.32
C GLY A 424 3.46 8.52 -28.59
N ASP A 425 3.51 8.05 -27.35
CA ASP A 425 4.76 7.98 -26.57
C ASP A 425 5.71 6.89 -27.08
N TRP A 426 5.17 5.92 -27.81
CA TRP A 426 5.94 4.88 -28.51
C TRP A 426 5.15 4.37 -29.73
N TRP A 427 5.84 3.68 -30.66
CA TRP A 427 5.29 3.13 -31.90
C TRP A 427 6.02 1.86 -32.34
#